data_58bfab3e140d51bd77f092756b1e78bb
#
_entry.id   58bfab3e140d51bd77f092756b1e78bb
#
_cell.length_a   1.000
_cell.length_b   1.000
_cell.length_c   1.000
_cell.angle_alpha   90.00
_cell.angle_beta   90.00
_cell.angle_gamma   90.00
#
_symmetry.space_group_name_H-M   'P 1'
#
loop_
_entity.id
_entity.type
_entity.pdbx_description
1 polymer ?
#
loop_
_entity_poly.entity_id
_entity_poly.type
_entity_poly.pdbx_seq_one_letter_code
_entity_poly.pdbx_strand_id
1 'polypeptide(L)'
;MESAEIVSWTRLLVLLLALGIAAIMDLKDRRVPNEFWITWAKPAIFLWTLDLLILGVEWYTIATAAGMVAYASTAVIGRPTISDILSGKSLDILVSIWYMIGIIGVVQGLILHSDEMLPVVSGNSHESAEIWWKTFAVFIPIFLVDTAWRLRLIHGGADCKALMWVSILVPYWASIPVLYPQSGIVLSMPPAIALLVWGGFAFLVMPFIMVVVNLKRGEFNLRLIWHAEKMDITKVLNSHVWLLTTTASMPDGEIRIVHRTRAPSQTPTVTQLESEIKELVDRGVEHVWVTRKYPLLVFLWPAIFPLFLFGGPMSYILSTIGI
;
A
#
# COMPACT_ATOMS: atom_id res chain seq x y z
N MET A 1 12.76 -28.70 6.45
CA MET A 1 12.65 -27.28 6.07
C MET A 1 13.87 -26.55 6.62
N GLU A 2 14.60 -25.88 5.77
CA GLU A 2 15.72 -25.04 6.21
C GLU A 2 15.19 -23.83 7.00
N SER A 3 15.99 -23.31 7.93
CA SER A 3 15.59 -22.18 8.79
C SER A 3 15.10 -20.94 8.01
N ALA A 4 15.74 -20.66 6.88
CA ALA A 4 15.33 -19.56 5.98
C ALA A 4 13.94 -19.78 5.36
N GLU A 5 13.59 -21.00 5.03
CA GLU A 5 12.26 -21.34 4.50
C GLU A 5 11.16 -21.11 5.54
N ILE A 6 11.40 -21.50 6.80
CA ILE A 6 10.46 -21.22 7.88
C ILE A 6 10.23 -19.72 8.06
N VAL A 7 11.30 -18.91 8.00
CA VAL A 7 11.20 -17.46 8.12
C VAL A 7 10.39 -16.88 6.97
N SER A 8 10.61 -17.33 5.73
CA SER A 8 9.89 -16.81 4.55
C SER A 8 8.39 -17.14 4.60
N TRP A 9 8.00 -18.35 5.01
CA TRP A 9 6.59 -18.71 5.22
C TRP A 9 5.96 -17.94 6.35
N THR A 10 6.70 -17.70 7.44
CA THR A 10 6.23 -16.87 8.56
C THR A 10 5.96 -15.45 8.11
N ARG A 11 6.81 -14.86 7.25
CA ARG A 11 6.57 -13.54 6.66
C ARG A 11 5.31 -13.50 5.84
N LEU A 12 5.06 -14.50 4.99
CA LEU A 12 3.84 -14.58 4.22
C LEU A 12 2.60 -14.62 5.12
N LEU A 13 2.64 -15.40 6.19
CA LEU A 13 1.56 -15.44 7.17
C LEU A 13 1.33 -14.08 7.85
N VAL A 14 2.41 -13.44 8.31
CA VAL A 14 2.36 -12.09 8.93
C VAL A 14 1.80 -11.07 7.94
N LEU A 15 2.21 -11.14 6.67
CA LEU A 15 1.72 -10.26 5.60
C LEU A 15 0.22 -10.43 5.39
N LEU A 16 -0.26 -11.67 5.27
CA LEU A 16 -1.68 -12.00 5.07
C LEU A 16 -2.53 -11.53 6.25
N LEU A 17 -2.10 -11.79 7.48
CA LEU A 17 -2.84 -11.41 8.68
C LEU A 17 -2.89 -9.89 8.86
N ALA A 18 -1.75 -9.21 8.81
CA ALA A 18 -1.68 -7.78 9.05
C ALA A 18 -2.43 -6.97 7.99
N LEU A 19 -2.20 -7.24 6.70
CA LEU A 19 -2.92 -6.53 5.64
C LEU A 19 -4.41 -6.89 5.61
N GLY A 20 -4.79 -8.14 5.94
CA GLY A 20 -6.19 -8.53 6.05
C GLY A 20 -6.93 -7.77 7.16
N ILE A 21 -6.33 -7.68 8.33
CA ILE A 21 -6.89 -6.91 9.45
C ILE A 21 -6.94 -5.42 9.09
N ALA A 22 -5.85 -4.86 8.54
CA ALA A 22 -5.80 -3.46 8.12
C ALA A 22 -6.87 -3.14 7.06
N ALA A 23 -7.08 -4.03 6.08
CA ALA A 23 -8.09 -3.86 5.04
C ALA A 23 -9.51 -3.86 5.63
N ILE A 24 -9.80 -4.74 6.59
CA ILE A 24 -11.11 -4.77 7.29
C ILE A 24 -11.31 -3.49 8.10
N MET A 25 -10.31 -3.03 8.85
CA MET A 25 -10.39 -1.79 9.62
C MET A 25 -10.62 -0.58 8.70
N ASP A 26 -9.88 -0.50 7.60
CA ASP A 26 -9.99 0.61 6.67
C ASP A 26 -11.30 0.59 5.87
N LEU A 27 -11.81 -0.60 5.57
CA LEU A 27 -13.13 -0.75 4.93
C LEU A 27 -14.26 -0.28 5.86
N LYS A 28 -14.16 -0.60 7.15
CA LYS A 28 -15.19 -0.33 8.16
C LYS A 28 -15.13 1.11 8.66
N ASP A 29 -13.95 1.53 9.12
CA ASP A 29 -13.76 2.78 9.88
C ASP A 29 -13.04 3.88 9.09
N ARG A 30 -12.56 3.57 7.87
CA ARG A 30 -11.73 4.47 7.03
C ARG A 30 -10.47 4.97 7.75
N ARG A 31 -10.01 4.20 8.69
CA ARG A 31 -8.87 4.55 9.53
C ARG A 31 -8.18 3.31 10.06
N VAL A 32 -6.85 3.27 9.89
CA VAL A 32 -5.98 2.30 10.57
C VAL A 32 -5.11 3.07 11.57
N PRO A 33 -5.23 2.81 12.89
CA PRO A 33 -4.49 3.55 13.92
C PRO A 33 -2.97 3.38 13.78
N ASN A 34 -2.21 4.36 14.27
CA ASN A 34 -0.74 4.27 14.28
C ASN A 34 -0.23 3.11 15.13
N GLU A 35 -0.90 2.84 16.24
CA GLU A 35 -0.59 1.76 17.18
C GLU A 35 -0.64 0.39 16.50
N PHE A 36 -1.51 0.22 15.52
CA PHE A 36 -1.57 -0.98 14.70
C PHE A 36 -0.24 -1.20 13.95
N TRP A 37 0.25 -0.16 13.26
CA TRP A 37 1.50 -0.24 12.50
C TRP A 37 2.72 -0.42 13.41
N ILE A 38 2.73 0.22 14.58
CA ILE A 38 3.78 0.03 15.60
C ILE A 38 3.81 -1.43 16.09
N THR A 39 2.63 -2.01 16.32
CA THR A 39 2.50 -3.39 16.76
C THR A 39 3.02 -4.37 15.71
N TRP A 40 2.61 -4.19 14.46
CA TRP A 40 3.01 -5.06 13.36
C TRP A 40 4.43 -4.78 12.82
N ALA A 41 5.02 -3.63 13.15
CA ALA A 41 6.44 -3.37 12.86
C ALA A 41 7.36 -4.28 13.68
N LYS A 42 6.98 -4.67 14.90
CA LYS A 42 7.80 -5.54 15.75
C LYS A 42 8.11 -6.89 15.09
N PRO A 43 7.12 -7.70 14.66
CA PRO A 43 7.42 -8.94 13.95
C PRO A 43 8.15 -8.70 12.61
N ALA A 44 7.87 -7.62 11.88
CA ALA A 44 8.57 -7.31 10.64
C ALA A 44 10.08 -7.07 10.86
N ILE A 45 10.43 -6.23 11.84
CA ILE A 45 11.81 -5.94 12.22
C ILE A 45 12.49 -7.21 12.74
N PHE A 46 11.81 -7.96 13.61
CA PHE A 46 12.35 -9.20 14.18
C PHE A 46 12.69 -10.22 13.06
N LEU A 47 11.76 -10.45 12.13
CA LEU A 47 11.97 -11.40 11.03
C LEU A 47 13.07 -10.94 10.08
N TRP A 48 13.19 -9.63 9.82
CA TRP A 48 14.28 -9.12 8.99
C TRP A 48 15.63 -9.26 9.67
N THR A 49 15.72 -8.90 10.95
CA THR A 49 16.94 -9.07 11.72
C THR A 49 17.35 -10.54 11.83
N LEU A 50 16.38 -11.44 12.08
CA LEU A 50 16.62 -12.89 12.14
C LEU A 50 17.16 -13.42 10.81
N ASP A 51 16.63 -12.98 9.69
CA ASP A 51 17.07 -13.35 8.34
C ASP A 51 18.51 -12.91 8.10
N LEU A 52 18.85 -11.67 8.41
CA LEU A 52 20.21 -11.14 8.30
C LEU A 52 21.21 -11.91 9.20
N LEU A 53 20.79 -12.30 10.40
CA LEU A 53 21.61 -13.12 11.30
C LEU A 53 21.81 -14.56 10.77
N ILE A 54 20.77 -15.16 10.19
CA ILE A 54 20.88 -16.51 9.56
C ILE A 54 21.82 -16.47 8.36
N LEU A 55 21.79 -15.39 7.57
CA LEU A 55 22.71 -15.16 6.45
C LEU A 55 24.15 -14.81 6.89
N GLY A 56 24.39 -14.60 8.19
CA GLY A 56 25.71 -14.30 8.71
C GLY A 56 26.28 -12.97 8.20
N VAL A 57 25.41 -11.98 7.92
CA VAL A 57 25.86 -10.72 7.33
C VAL A 57 26.71 -9.89 8.30
N GLU A 58 27.54 -9.03 7.72
CA GLU A 58 28.36 -8.09 8.46
C GLU A 58 27.53 -7.03 9.22
N TRP A 59 28.03 -6.54 10.32
CA TRP A 59 27.35 -5.60 11.21
C TRP A 59 26.82 -4.33 10.50
N TYR A 60 27.55 -3.83 9.49
CA TYR A 60 27.15 -2.63 8.75
C TYR A 60 25.90 -2.87 7.88
N THR A 61 25.65 -4.09 7.46
CA THR A 61 24.40 -4.47 6.77
C THR A 61 23.21 -4.38 7.73
N ILE A 62 23.36 -4.90 8.97
CA ILE A 62 22.33 -4.79 10.01
C ILE A 62 22.12 -3.31 10.39
N ALA A 63 23.21 -2.54 10.50
CA ALA A 63 23.13 -1.11 10.76
C ALA A 63 22.41 -0.36 9.64
N THR A 64 22.65 -0.71 8.36
CA THR A 64 21.93 -0.16 7.21
C THR A 64 20.42 -0.48 7.30
N ALA A 65 20.05 -1.72 7.63
CA ALA A 65 18.66 -2.12 7.83
C ALA A 65 17.98 -1.31 8.95
N ALA A 66 18.68 -1.05 10.06
CA ALA A 66 18.18 -0.19 11.14
C ALA A 66 17.88 1.23 10.65
N GLY A 67 18.70 1.78 9.75
CA GLY A 67 18.45 3.08 9.11
C GLY A 67 17.20 3.07 8.24
N MET A 68 16.94 1.99 7.50
CA MET A 68 15.72 1.84 6.69
C MET A 68 14.47 1.78 7.57
N VAL A 69 14.53 1.03 8.68
CA VAL A 69 13.45 0.99 9.68
C VAL A 69 13.20 2.36 10.29
N ALA A 70 14.27 3.09 10.67
CA ALA A 70 14.15 4.44 11.20
C ALA A 70 13.46 5.38 10.21
N TYR A 71 13.83 5.32 8.93
CA TYR A 71 13.21 6.14 7.91
C TYR A 71 11.73 5.81 7.71
N ALA A 72 11.38 4.54 7.60
CA ALA A 72 9.98 4.12 7.47
C ALA A 72 9.13 4.47 8.70
N SER A 73 9.71 4.42 9.91
CA SER A 73 9.00 4.74 11.15
C SER A 73 8.49 6.19 11.20
N THR A 74 9.12 7.11 10.45
CA THR A 74 8.69 8.52 10.40
C THR A 74 7.28 8.71 9.85
N ALA A 75 6.78 7.78 9.06
CA ALA A 75 5.39 7.80 8.58
C ALA A 75 4.36 7.56 9.69
N VAL A 76 4.79 6.93 10.79
CA VAL A 76 3.93 6.54 11.92
C VAL A 76 4.13 7.45 13.12
N ILE A 77 5.39 7.72 13.48
CA ILE A 77 5.79 8.45 14.68
C ILE A 77 5.94 9.95 14.39
N GLY A 78 6.25 10.30 13.15
CA GLY A 78 6.66 11.64 12.74
C GLY A 78 8.18 11.74 12.60
N ARG A 79 8.66 12.86 12.05
CA ARG A 79 10.10 13.13 11.94
C ARG A 79 10.61 13.67 13.26
N PRO A 80 11.69 13.10 13.81
CA PRO A 80 12.27 13.64 15.02
C PRO A 80 12.77 15.07 14.77
N THR A 81 12.43 16.00 15.67
CA THR A 81 12.94 17.36 15.65
C THR A 81 13.95 17.55 16.77
N ILE A 82 14.87 18.51 16.60
CA ILE A 82 15.86 18.82 17.64
C ILE A 82 15.17 19.19 18.96
N SER A 83 14.03 19.91 18.89
CA SER A 83 13.25 20.28 20.08
C SER A 83 12.66 19.07 20.80
N ASP A 84 12.19 18.06 20.04
CA ASP A 84 11.60 16.84 20.60
C ASP A 84 12.66 15.97 21.26
N ILE A 85 13.85 15.87 20.64
CA ILE A 85 15.01 15.17 21.21
C ILE A 85 15.46 15.85 22.52
N LEU A 86 15.59 17.17 22.52
CA LEU A 86 15.99 17.95 23.70
C LEU A 86 14.93 17.91 24.81
N SER A 87 13.65 17.75 24.46
CA SER A 87 12.55 17.58 25.42
C SER A 87 12.48 16.17 26.04
N GLY A 88 13.36 15.24 25.61
CA GLY A 88 13.44 13.91 26.20
C GLY A 88 12.36 12.92 25.70
N LYS A 89 11.73 13.16 24.55
CA LYS A 89 10.77 12.22 23.96
C LYS A 89 11.49 10.92 23.55
N SER A 90 11.22 9.84 24.26
CA SER A 90 11.95 8.57 24.13
C SER A 90 11.89 7.98 22.71
N LEU A 91 10.76 8.08 22.01
CA LEU A 91 10.63 7.58 20.64
C LEU A 91 11.46 8.37 19.64
N ASP A 92 11.51 9.71 19.77
CA ASP A 92 12.29 10.57 18.88
C ASP A 92 13.80 10.34 19.10
N ILE A 93 14.22 10.16 20.34
CA ILE A 93 15.60 9.78 20.67
C ILE A 93 15.95 8.43 20.07
N LEU A 94 15.10 7.41 20.25
CA LEU A 94 15.32 6.07 19.72
C LEU A 94 15.47 6.10 18.18
N VAL A 95 14.54 6.77 17.50
CA VAL A 95 14.57 6.90 16.03
C VAL A 95 15.84 7.62 15.58
N SER A 96 16.26 8.67 16.29
CA SER A 96 17.50 9.40 15.99
C SER A 96 18.75 8.54 16.16
N ILE A 97 18.80 7.70 17.19
CA ILE A 97 19.88 6.73 17.38
C ILE A 97 19.93 5.73 16.22
N TRP A 98 18.78 5.22 15.79
CA TRP A 98 18.70 4.29 14.67
C TRP A 98 19.12 4.95 13.35
N TYR A 99 18.79 6.24 13.15
CA TYR A 99 19.31 7.00 12.01
C TYR A 99 20.83 7.11 12.02
N MET A 100 21.42 7.43 13.18
CA MET A 100 22.88 7.53 13.30
C MET A 100 23.56 6.19 13.00
N ILE A 101 23.05 5.11 13.58
CA ILE A 101 23.51 3.74 13.30
C ILE A 101 23.38 3.43 11.81
N GLY A 102 22.22 3.75 11.21
CA GLY A 102 21.97 3.53 9.80
C GLY A 102 22.91 4.30 8.89
N ILE A 103 23.18 5.57 9.18
CA ILE A 103 24.14 6.39 8.42
C ILE A 103 25.53 5.76 8.47
N ILE A 104 25.99 5.32 9.66
CA ILE A 104 27.29 4.65 9.82
C ILE A 104 27.31 3.36 8.97
N GLY A 105 26.25 2.54 9.01
CA GLY A 105 26.14 1.33 8.21
C GLY A 105 26.19 1.60 6.71
N VAL A 106 25.46 2.61 6.24
CA VAL A 106 25.44 3.01 4.83
C VAL A 106 26.82 3.53 4.38
N VAL A 107 27.45 4.40 5.16
CA VAL A 107 28.78 4.94 4.82
C VAL A 107 29.80 3.81 4.76
N GLN A 108 29.82 2.92 5.76
CA GLN A 108 30.75 1.78 5.76
C GLN A 108 30.52 0.84 4.57
N GLY A 109 29.28 0.51 4.28
CA GLY A 109 28.93 -0.35 3.14
C GLY A 109 29.28 0.30 1.79
N LEU A 110 29.07 1.62 1.63
CA LEU A 110 29.51 2.34 0.42
C LEU A 110 31.04 2.32 0.27
N ILE A 111 31.79 2.49 1.34
CA ILE A 111 33.27 2.42 1.28
C ILE A 111 33.74 1.04 0.81
N LEU A 112 33.05 -0.03 1.26
CA LEU A 112 33.47 -1.40 0.98
C LEU A 112 32.94 -1.95 -0.37
N HIS A 113 31.75 -1.49 -0.83
CA HIS A 113 31.01 -2.12 -1.93
C HIS A 113 30.62 -1.16 -3.05
N SER A 114 31.16 0.07 -3.10
CA SER A 114 30.79 1.04 -4.15
C SER A 114 31.16 0.59 -5.57
N ASP A 115 32.26 -0.11 -5.71
CA ASP A 115 32.74 -0.67 -6.99
C ASP A 115 32.02 -1.96 -7.40
N GLU A 116 31.32 -2.61 -6.48
CA GLU A 116 30.54 -3.81 -6.73
C GLU A 116 29.09 -3.54 -7.15
N MET A 117 28.66 -2.31 -7.28
CA MET A 117 27.28 -1.98 -7.66
C MET A 117 26.91 -2.56 -9.04
N LEU A 118 27.75 -2.39 -10.05
CA LEU A 118 27.54 -2.94 -11.38
C LEU A 118 27.64 -4.48 -11.42
N PRO A 119 28.65 -5.11 -10.76
CA PRO A 119 28.68 -6.55 -10.55
C PRO A 119 27.42 -7.12 -9.90
N VAL A 120 26.84 -6.47 -8.89
CA VAL A 120 25.55 -6.88 -8.28
C VAL A 120 24.43 -6.90 -9.30
N VAL A 121 24.31 -5.85 -10.11
CA VAL A 121 23.29 -5.77 -11.16
C VAL A 121 23.49 -6.85 -12.25
N SER A 122 24.71 -7.23 -12.55
CA SER A 122 25.03 -8.27 -13.52
C SER A 122 25.05 -9.69 -12.95
N GLY A 123 24.82 -9.87 -11.64
CA GLY A 123 24.84 -11.19 -10.97
C GLY A 123 26.22 -11.76 -10.75
N ASN A 124 27.29 -10.95 -10.81
CA ASN A 124 28.70 -11.38 -10.71
C ASN A 124 29.40 -10.78 -9.47
N SER A 125 28.66 -10.44 -8.42
CA SER A 125 29.19 -9.86 -7.19
C SER A 125 29.50 -10.87 -6.11
N HIS A 126 30.27 -10.45 -5.11
CA HIS A 126 30.42 -11.20 -3.87
C HIS A 126 29.09 -11.21 -3.09
N GLU A 127 28.80 -12.30 -2.39
CA GLU A 127 27.55 -12.49 -1.63
C GLU A 127 27.30 -11.37 -0.59
N SER A 128 28.34 -10.94 0.10
CA SER A 128 28.27 -9.86 1.08
C SER A 128 27.85 -8.51 0.47
N ALA A 129 28.40 -8.17 -0.71
CA ALA A 129 28.03 -6.97 -1.46
C ALA A 129 26.58 -7.06 -1.97
N GLU A 130 26.20 -8.22 -2.50
CA GLU A 130 24.84 -8.46 -2.99
C GLU A 130 23.80 -8.26 -1.90
N ILE A 131 24.00 -8.85 -0.71
CA ILE A 131 23.07 -8.72 0.41
C ILE A 131 23.04 -7.28 0.93
N TRP A 132 24.19 -6.61 1.02
CA TRP A 132 24.23 -5.21 1.44
C TRP A 132 23.50 -4.29 0.46
N TRP A 133 23.74 -4.42 -0.86
CA TRP A 133 23.04 -3.63 -1.88
C TRP A 133 21.55 -3.91 -1.90
N LYS A 134 21.11 -5.17 -1.73
CA LYS A 134 19.68 -5.52 -1.58
C LYS A 134 19.08 -4.85 -0.35
N THR A 135 19.79 -4.85 0.77
CA THR A 135 19.35 -4.17 2.00
C THR A 135 19.26 -2.66 1.81
N PHE A 136 20.26 -2.05 1.18
CA PHE A 136 20.25 -0.62 0.87
C PHE A 136 19.12 -0.26 -0.13
N ALA A 137 18.85 -1.11 -1.10
CA ALA A 137 17.78 -0.90 -2.10
C ALA A 137 16.37 -0.84 -1.49
N VAL A 138 16.16 -1.31 -0.26
CA VAL A 138 14.89 -1.12 0.49
C VAL A 138 14.57 0.37 0.69
N PHE A 139 15.59 1.23 0.67
CA PHE A 139 15.39 2.68 0.68
C PHE A 139 14.50 3.15 -0.48
N ILE A 140 14.65 2.55 -1.66
CA ILE A 140 13.96 2.98 -2.89
C ILE A 140 12.43 2.93 -2.73
N PRO A 141 11.79 1.79 -2.42
CA PRO A 141 10.34 1.75 -2.26
C PRO A 141 9.84 2.63 -1.12
N ILE A 142 10.56 2.72 0.01
CA ILE A 142 10.17 3.58 1.14
C ILE A 142 10.22 5.06 0.71
N PHE A 143 11.29 5.49 0.04
CA PHE A 143 11.46 6.85 -0.45
C PHE A 143 10.39 7.21 -1.52
N LEU A 144 10.13 6.30 -2.45
CA LEU A 144 9.09 6.51 -3.47
C LEU A 144 7.71 6.68 -2.85
N VAL A 145 7.36 5.83 -1.87
CA VAL A 145 6.07 5.91 -1.17
C VAL A 145 5.98 7.18 -0.32
N ASP A 146 7.04 7.56 0.43
CA ASP A 146 7.08 8.82 1.20
C ASP A 146 6.92 10.04 0.29
N THR A 147 7.62 10.03 -0.85
CA THR A 147 7.54 11.12 -1.83
C THR A 147 6.15 11.19 -2.47
N ALA A 148 5.59 10.06 -2.89
CA ALA A 148 4.24 9.99 -3.46
C ALA A 148 3.17 10.48 -2.48
N TRP A 149 3.33 10.17 -1.19
CA TRP A 149 2.44 10.68 -0.14
C TRP A 149 2.56 12.19 0.04
N ARG A 150 3.77 12.73 0.08
CA ARG A 150 4.01 14.19 0.19
C ARG A 150 3.50 14.97 -1.00
N LEU A 151 3.67 14.41 -2.20
CA LEU A 151 3.14 14.98 -3.44
C LEU A 151 1.62 14.77 -3.60
N ARG A 152 0.95 14.14 -2.61
CA ARG A 152 -0.47 13.81 -2.64
C ARG A 152 -0.88 12.93 -3.82
N LEU A 153 0.03 12.13 -4.36
CA LEU A 153 -0.27 11.09 -5.35
C LEU A 153 -0.96 9.91 -4.67
N ILE A 154 -0.54 9.58 -3.45
CA ILE A 154 -1.23 8.66 -2.55
C ILE A 154 -1.93 9.51 -1.47
N HIS A 155 -3.25 9.43 -1.39
CA HIS A 155 -4.04 10.24 -0.46
C HIS A 155 -4.26 9.56 0.90
N GLY A 156 -4.20 8.22 0.95
CA GLY A 156 -4.41 7.43 2.16
C GLY A 156 -3.14 7.33 3.01
N GLY A 157 -3.10 7.93 4.19
CA GLY A 157 -1.97 7.74 5.12
C GLY A 157 -1.80 6.29 5.58
N ALA A 158 -2.89 5.51 5.64
CA ALA A 158 -2.86 4.09 5.95
C ALA A 158 -2.18 3.29 4.83
N ASP A 159 -2.47 3.63 3.57
CA ASP A 159 -1.89 2.99 2.39
C ASP A 159 -0.36 3.16 2.33
N CYS A 160 0.12 4.38 2.60
CA CYS A 160 1.55 4.66 2.65
C CYS A 160 2.26 3.87 3.75
N LYS A 161 1.67 3.84 4.96
CA LYS A 161 2.22 3.07 6.09
C LYS A 161 2.26 1.58 5.79
N ALA A 162 1.22 1.06 5.13
CA ALA A 162 1.17 -0.33 4.70
C ALA A 162 2.32 -0.67 3.75
N LEU A 163 2.53 0.13 2.70
CA LEU A 163 3.59 -0.11 1.71
C LEU A 163 4.99 0.02 2.31
N MET A 164 5.23 1.00 3.20
CA MET A 164 6.48 1.11 3.93
C MET A 164 6.71 -0.07 4.88
N TRP A 165 5.66 -0.51 5.58
CA TRP A 165 5.71 -1.68 6.43
C TRP A 165 6.01 -2.96 5.62
N VAL A 166 5.37 -3.14 4.46
CA VAL A 166 5.66 -4.25 3.55
C VAL A 166 7.12 -4.23 3.10
N SER A 167 7.69 -3.05 2.84
CA SER A 167 9.11 -2.92 2.45
C SER A 167 10.07 -3.41 3.55
N ILE A 168 9.68 -3.30 4.82
CA ILE A 168 10.45 -3.84 5.96
C ILE A 168 10.21 -5.34 6.12
N LEU A 169 8.96 -5.79 6.02
CA LEU A 169 8.61 -7.19 6.20
C LEU A 169 9.15 -8.06 5.07
N VAL A 170 9.10 -7.58 3.82
CA VAL A 170 9.54 -8.27 2.61
C VAL A 170 10.57 -7.39 1.89
N PRO A 171 11.81 -7.30 2.41
CA PRO A 171 12.82 -6.39 1.89
C PRO A 171 13.32 -6.76 0.49
N TYR A 172 13.34 -8.05 0.15
CA TYR A 172 13.77 -8.58 -1.13
C TYR A 172 13.03 -9.90 -1.46
N TRP A 173 13.09 -10.36 -2.70
CA TRP A 173 12.32 -11.52 -3.17
C TRP A 173 12.65 -12.82 -2.46
N ALA A 174 13.91 -13.07 -2.09
CA ALA A 174 14.28 -14.26 -1.35
C ALA A 174 13.65 -14.33 0.06
N SER A 175 13.12 -13.23 0.57
CA SER A 175 12.51 -13.16 1.90
C SER A 175 11.06 -13.63 1.96
N ILE A 176 10.43 -13.93 0.82
CA ILE A 176 9.07 -14.46 0.73
C ILE A 176 9.05 -15.68 -0.20
N PRO A 177 8.28 -16.74 0.11
CA PRO A 177 8.18 -17.88 -0.81
C PRO A 177 7.42 -17.45 -2.07
N VAL A 178 7.98 -17.73 -3.25
CA VAL A 178 7.32 -17.53 -4.54
C VAL A 178 7.24 -18.91 -5.22
N LEU A 179 6.03 -19.35 -5.59
CA LEU A 179 5.81 -20.68 -6.14
C LEU A 179 6.37 -20.84 -7.56
N TYR A 180 6.23 -19.79 -8.36
CA TYR A 180 6.71 -19.78 -9.76
C TYR A 180 7.68 -18.61 -9.96
N PRO A 181 8.88 -18.68 -9.36
CA PRO A 181 9.86 -17.60 -9.51
C PRO A 181 10.30 -17.50 -10.96
N GLN A 182 10.32 -16.30 -11.51
CA GLN A 182 10.84 -16.04 -12.85
C GLN A 182 12.37 -15.87 -12.75
N SER A 183 13.10 -16.74 -13.44
CA SER A 183 14.56 -16.70 -13.52
C SER A 183 14.99 -15.70 -14.60
N GLY A 184 16.02 -14.90 -14.34
CA GLY A 184 16.76 -14.16 -15.36
C GLY A 184 16.64 -12.64 -15.38
N ILE A 185 15.82 -12.01 -14.53
CA ILE A 185 15.74 -10.55 -14.48
C ILE A 185 16.48 -10.02 -13.26
N VAL A 186 17.64 -9.45 -13.52
CA VAL A 186 18.54 -8.90 -12.49
C VAL A 186 17.97 -7.65 -11.82
N LEU A 187 17.20 -6.84 -12.55
CA LEU A 187 16.51 -5.66 -12.01
C LEU A 187 15.04 -5.99 -11.74
N SER A 188 14.79 -6.69 -10.66
CA SER A 188 13.41 -6.97 -10.24
C SER A 188 12.81 -5.78 -9.49
N MET A 189 11.52 -5.50 -9.78
CA MET A 189 10.73 -4.52 -9.02
C MET A 189 10.72 -4.89 -7.53
N PRO A 190 10.93 -3.93 -6.59
CA PRO A 190 10.84 -4.21 -5.16
C PRO A 190 9.49 -4.83 -4.77
N PRO A 191 9.44 -5.82 -3.85
CA PRO A 191 8.20 -6.56 -3.52
C PRO A 191 7.03 -5.66 -3.11
N ALA A 192 7.28 -4.58 -2.36
CA ALA A 192 6.23 -3.63 -1.96
C ALA A 192 5.63 -2.88 -3.16
N ILE A 193 6.44 -2.54 -4.16
CA ILE A 193 5.96 -1.90 -5.39
C ILE A 193 5.23 -2.92 -6.27
N ALA A 194 5.74 -4.16 -6.34
CA ALA A 194 5.06 -5.25 -7.02
C ALA A 194 3.67 -5.52 -6.42
N LEU A 195 3.56 -5.51 -5.09
CA LEU A 195 2.27 -5.63 -4.40
C LEU A 195 1.32 -4.47 -4.76
N LEU A 196 1.82 -3.24 -4.83
CA LEU A 196 1.02 -2.08 -5.26
C LEU A 196 0.51 -2.25 -6.69
N VAL A 197 1.34 -2.73 -7.61
CA VAL A 197 0.94 -2.98 -9.02
C VAL A 197 -0.11 -4.08 -9.10
N TRP A 198 0.09 -5.21 -8.38
CA TRP A 198 -0.93 -6.26 -8.28
C TRP A 198 -2.23 -5.76 -7.66
N GLY A 199 -2.16 -4.86 -6.66
CA GLY A 199 -3.32 -4.15 -6.10
C GLY A 199 -4.05 -3.30 -7.14
N GLY A 200 -3.31 -2.63 -8.01
CA GLY A 200 -3.86 -1.92 -9.16
C GLY A 200 -4.61 -2.86 -10.13
N PHE A 201 -4.06 -4.02 -10.45
CA PHE A 201 -4.78 -5.04 -11.25
C PHE A 201 -6.03 -5.56 -10.54
N ALA A 202 -5.97 -5.80 -9.22
CA ALA A 202 -7.14 -6.18 -8.44
C ALA A 202 -8.24 -5.10 -8.49
N PHE A 203 -7.86 -3.81 -8.47
CA PHE A 203 -8.80 -2.71 -8.66
C PHE A 203 -9.45 -2.70 -10.04
N LEU A 204 -8.72 -3.03 -11.11
CA LEU A 204 -9.26 -3.10 -12.47
C LEU A 204 -10.35 -4.18 -12.65
N VAL A 205 -10.45 -5.15 -11.74
CA VAL A 205 -11.52 -6.16 -11.75
C VAL A 205 -12.83 -5.60 -11.22
N MET A 206 -12.81 -4.52 -10.42
CA MET A 206 -14.02 -3.95 -9.78
C MET A 206 -15.11 -3.55 -10.74
N PRO A 207 -14.87 -2.87 -11.89
CA PRO A 207 -15.90 -2.58 -12.86
C PRO A 207 -16.68 -3.80 -13.32
N PHE A 208 -16.01 -4.93 -13.56
CA PHE A 208 -16.65 -6.18 -13.97
C PHE A 208 -17.53 -6.76 -12.86
N ILE A 209 -17.04 -6.72 -11.61
CA ILE A 209 -17.83 -7.13 -10.43
C ILE A 209 -19.08 -6.26 -10.32
N MET A 210 -18.96 -4.94 -10.49
CA MET A 210 -20.09 -4.01 -10.41
C MET A 210 -21.14 -4.29 -11.49
N VAL A 211 -20.72 -4.58 -12.73
CA VAL A 211 -21.65 -4.99 -13.81
C VAL A 211 -22.43 -6.23 -13.40
N VAL A 212 -21.74 -7.28 -12.91
CA VAL A 212 -22.39 -8.53 -12.49
C VAL A 212 -23.39 -8.29 -11.34
N VAL A 213 -22.99 -7.49 -10.34
CA VAL A 213 -23.85 -7.15 -9.19
C VAL A 213 -25.09 -6.38 -9.65
N ASN A 214 -24.93 -5.36 -10.50
CA ASN A 214 -26.04 -4.55 -10.99
C ASN A 214 -26.98 -5.35 -11.88
N LEU A 215 -26.47 -6.21 -12.77
CA LEU A 215 -27.30 -7.11 -13.59
C LEU A 215 -28.11 -8.09 -12.73
N LYS A 216 -27.52 -8.68 -11.68
CA LYS A 216 -28.24 -9.55 -10.75
C LYS A 216 -29.36 -8.84 -9.99
N ARG A 217 -29.21 -7.52 -9.76
CA ARG A 217 -30.24 -6.69 -9.12
C ARG A 217 -31.33 -6.18 -10.10
N GLY A 218 -31.16 -6.44 -11.39
CA GLY A 218 -32.06 -5.92 -12.43
C GLY A 218 -31.89 -4.42 -12.70
N GLU A 219 -30.75 -3.86 -12.31
CA GLU A 219 -30.49 -2.42 -12.41
C GLU A 219 -29.60 -2.14 -13.63
N PHE A 220 -30.22 -1.62 -14.69
CA PHE A 220 -29.52 -1.36 -15.94
C PHE A 220 -29.45 0.14 -16.24
N ASN A 221 -28.22 0.69 -16.20
CA ASN A 221 -27.90 1.99 -16.75
C ASN A 221 -26.50 1.89 -17.37
N LEU A 222 -26.40 1.91 -18.69
CA LEU A 222 -25.17 1.68 -19.43
C LEU A 222 -24.01 2.60 -19.01
N ARG A 223 -24.31 3.82 -18.55
CA ARG A 223 -23.30 4.81 -18.13
C ARG A 223 -22.81 4.58 -16.70
N LEU A 224 -23.62 3.95 -15.85
CA LEU A 224 -23.37 3.82 -14.41
C LEU A 224 -23.03 2.40 -13.98
N ILE A 225 -23.47 1.39 -14.75
CA ILE A 225 -23.36 -0.04 -14.40
C ILE A 225 -21.93 -0.50 -14.03
N TRP A 226 -20.91 0.18 -14.56
CA TRP A 226 -19.50 -0.16 -14.40
C TRP A 226 -18.87 0.31 -13.06
N HIS A 227 -19.45 1.33 -12.42
CA HIS A 227 -18.80 1.99 -11.27
C HIS A 227 -19.77 2.46 -10.20
N ALA A 228 -21.06 2.34 -10.41
CA ALA A 228 -22.09 2.79 -9.48
C ALA A 228 -23.07 1.66 -9.14
N GLU A 229 -23.71 1.78 -8.00
CA GLU A 229 -24.81 0.91 -7.57
C GLU A 229 -25.98 1.76 -7.07
N LYS A 230 -27.19 1.22 -7.10
CA LYS A 230 -28.32 1.83 -6.43
C LYS A 230 -28.31 1.51 -4.96
N MET A 231 -28.61 2.52 -4.16
CA MET A 231 -28.68 2.47 -2.71
C MET A 231 -29.93 3.21 -2.24
N ASP A 232 -30.53 2.73 -1.18
CA ASP A 232 -31.57 3.42 -0.45
C ASP A 232 -31.03 4.79 0.03
N ILE A 233 -31.78 5.86 -0.23
CA ILE A 233 -31.35 7.22 0.06
C ILE A 233 -31.10 7.46 1.56
N THR A 234 -31.83 6.75 2.43
CA THR A 234 -31.68 6.84 3.89
C THR A 234 -30.32 6.34 4.39
N LYS A 235 -29.65 5.47 3.61
CA LYS A 235 -28.35 4.89 3.97
C LYS A 235 -27.16 5.72 3.51
N VAL A 236 -27.37 6.71 2.65
CA VAL A 236 -26.30 7.50 2.01
C VAL A 236 -25.44 8.22 3.02
N LEU A 237 -26.06 8.90 4.01
CA LEU A 237 -25.33 9.68 5.05
C LEU A 237 -24.42 8.81 5.91
N ASN A 238 -24.82 7.56 6.15
CA ASN A 238 -24.07 6.62 6.99
C ASN A 238 -23.11 5.73 6.18
N SER A 239 -22.97 5.99 4.88
CA SER A 239 -22.16 5.19 3.97
C SER A 239 -21.01 6.00 3.38
N HIS A 240 -19.87 5.35 3.16
CA HIS A 240 -18.71 5.97 2.50
C HIS A 240 -18.86 5.93 0.97
N VAL A 241 -19.77 6.79 0.44
CA VAL A 241 -20.11 6.82 -0.98
C VAL A 241 -20.03 8.24 -1.55
N TRP A 242 -20.00 8.31 -2.87
CA TRP A 242 -20.26 9.53 -3.63
C TRP A 242 -21.66 9.48 -4.20
N LEU A 243 -22.50 10.47 -3.92
CA LEU A 243 -23.84 10.60 -4.50
C LEU A 243 -23.70 11.03 -5.96
N LEU A 244 -24.28 10.21 -6.87
CA LEU A 244 -24.30 10.50 -8.30
C LEU A 244 -25.67 11.00 -8.79
N THR A 245 -26.74 10.73 -8.05
CA THR A 245 -28.08 11.28 -8.34
C THR A 245 -28.17 12.68 -7.74
N THR A 246 -28.58 13.64 -8.56
CA THR A 246 -28.71 15.05 -8.15
C THR A 246 -29.88 15.69 -8.90
N THR A 247 -30.31 16.83 -8.47
CA THR A 247 -31.24 17.69 -9.19
C THR A 247 -30.49 18.65 -10.11
N ALA A 248 -31.07 18.99 -11.24
CA ALA A 248 -30.56 20.00 -12.16
C ALA A 248 -31.70 20.85 -12.71
N SER A 249 -31.52 22.18 -12.66
CA SER A 249 -32.42 23.11 -13.32
C SER A 249 -32.18 23.10 -14.83
N MET A 250 -33.23 22.81 -15.58
CA MET A 250 -33.21 22.83 -17.03
C MET A 250 -33.46 24.25 -17.56
N PRO A 251 -33.11 24.53 -18.85
CA PRO A 251 -33.36 25.85 -19.46
C PRO A 251 -34.85 26.25 -19.53
N ASP A 252 -35.74 25.27 -19.44
CA ASP A 252 -37.19 25.45 -19.37
C ASP A 252 -37.70 25.82 -17.95
N GLY A 253 -36.82 25.90 -16.98
CA GLY A 253 -37.12 26.16 -15.58
C GLY A 253 -37.56 24.93 -14.77
N GLU A 254 -37.72 23.78 -15.43
CA GLU A 254 -38.03 22.55 -14.72
C GLU A 254 -36.80 22.02 -13.98
N ILE A 255 -36.99 21.48 -12.79
CA ILE A 255 -35.94 20.78 -12.05
C ILE A 255 -36.12 19.28 -12.30
N ARG A 256 -35.13 18.67 -12.94
CA ARG A 256 -35.13 17.23 -13.25
C ARG A 256 -34.10 16.49 -12.45
N ILE A 257 -34.40 15.21 -12.15
CA ILE A 257 -33.46 14.27 -11.53
C ILE A 257 -32.49 13.81 -12.61
N VAL A 258 -31.18 14.04 -12.37
CA VAL A 258 -30.11 13.64 -13.30
C VAL A 258 -29.09 12.77 -12.58
N HIS A 259 -28.39 11.95 -13.34
CA HIS A 259 -27.34 11.08 -12.82
C HIS A 259 -25.98 11.53 -13.37
N ARG A 260 -25.08 11.95 -12.48
CA ARG A 260 -23.71 12.26 -12.82
C ARG A 260 -22.96 10.96 -13.15
N THR A 261 -22.12 10.99 -14.17
CA THR A 261 -21.27 9.83 -14.54
C THR A 261 -19.94 9.82 -13.79
N ARG A 262 -19.61 10.89 -13.08
CA ARG A 262 -18.38 11.03 -12.30
C ARG A 262 -18.67 11.55 -10.90
N ALA A 263 -17.87 11.13 -9.95
CA ALA A 263 -17.89 11.70 -8.61
C ALA A 263 -17.63 13.22 -8.66
N PRO A 264 -18.22 14.02 -7.75
CA PRO A 264 -17.94 15.44 -7.68
C PRO A 264 -16.45 15.70 -7.43
N SER A 265 -15.90 16.74 -8.06
CA SER A 265 -14.47 17.10 -7.95
C SER A 265 -14.06 17.52 -6.54
N GLN A 266 -15.01 18.06 -5.78
CA GLN A 266 -14.81 18.41 -4.37
C GLN A 266 -15.72 17.53 -3.51
N THR A 267 -15.20 17.10 -2.36
CA THR A 267 -16.02 16.38 -1.38
C THR A 267 -17.06 17.34 -0.81
N PRO A 268 -18.36 17.09 -0.99
CA PRO A 268 -19.39 17.93 -0.40
C PRO A 268 -19.26 17.91 1.13
N THR A 269 -19.57 19.02 1.77
CA THR A 269 -19.71 19.07 3.23
C THR A 269 -20.93 18.24 3.65
N VAL A 270 -20.98 17.83 4.92
CA VAL A 270 -22.11 17.06 5.45
C VAL A 270 -23.42 17.83 5.25
N THR A 271 -23.42 19.12 5.51
CA THR A 271 -24.59 20.00 5.34
C THR A 271 -25.05 20.11 3.88
N GLN A 272 -24.11 20.15 2.92
CA GLN A 272 -24.44 20.13 1.49
C GLN A 272 -25.05 18.79 1.06
N LEU A 273 -24.47 17.68 1.55
CA LEU A 273 -25.00 16.35 1.24
C LEU A 273 -26.40 16.15 1.83
N GLU A 274 -26.62 16.61 3.07
CA GLU A 274 -27.95 16.58 3.72
C GLU A 274 -28.99 17.40 2.93
N SER A 275 -28.62 18.57 2.43
CA SER A 275 -29.52 19.40 1.61
C SER A 275 -29.85 18.75 0.28
N GLU A 276 -28.85 18.14 -0.42
CA GLU A 276 -29.07 17.40 -1.66
C GLU A 276 -29.99 16.18 -1.44
N ILE A 277 -29.80 15.44 -0.36
CA ILE A 277 -30.63 14.29 0.00
C ILE A 277 -32.06 14.72 0.31
N LYS A 278 -32.23 15.80 1.10
CA LYS A 278 -33.56 16.31 1.44
C LYS A 278 -34.33 16.71 0.19
N GLU A 279 -33.69 17.42 -0.74
CA GLU A 279 -34.32 17.82 -2.01
C GLU A 279 -34.77 16.62 -2.85
N LEU A 280 -33.98 15.53 -2.86
CA LEU A 280 -34.33 14.29 -3.55
C LEU A 280 -35.49 13.56 -2.87
N VAL A 281 -35.51 13.51 -1.53
CA VAL A 281 -36.60 12.90 -0.74
C VAL A 281 -37.90 13.67 -0.93
N ASP A 282 -37.86 15.00 -0.90
CA ASP A 282 -39.05 15.86 -1.13
C ASP A 282 -39.66 15.66 -2.53
N ARG A 283 -38.90 15.09 -3.48
CA ARG A 283 -39.32 14.71 -4.83
C ARG A 283 -39.71 13.23 -4.96
N GLY A 284 -39.78 12.50 -3.86
CA GLY A 284 -40.19 11.09 -3.84
C GLY A 284 -39.11 10.09 -4.32
N VAL A 285 -37.83 10.47 -4.29
CA VAL A 285 -36.73 9.57 -4.67
C VAL A 285 -36.39 8.65 -3.51
N GLU A 286 -36.64 7.35 -3.64
CA GLU A 286 -36.32 6.35 -2.62
C GLU A 286 -34.93 5.76 -2.83
N HIS A 287 -34.48 5.63 -4.07
CA HIS A 287 -33.22 5.00 -4.44
C HIS A 287 -32.36 5.93 -5.29
N VAL A 288 -31.08 6.00 -4.97
CA VAL A 288 -30.10 6.86 -5.64
C VAL A 288 -28.90 6.05 -6.15
N TRP A 289 -28.32 6.50 -7.24
CA TRP A 289 -27.06 5.97 -7.72
C TRP A 289 -25.90 6.56 -6.91
N VAL A 290 -25.02 5.68 -6.43
CA VAL A 290 -23.83 6.03 -5.65
C VAL A 290 -22.60 5.27 -6.14
N THR A 291 -21.43 5.87 -5.97
CA THR A 291 -20.15 5.17 -6.15
C THR A 291 -19.47 4.97 -4.80
N ARG A 292 -19.08 3.75 -4.47
CA ARG A 292 -18.38 3.46 -3.23
C ARG A 292 -16.95 3.99 -3.26
N LYS A 293 -16.49 4.52 -2.14
CA LYS A 293 -15.10 4.88 -1.91
C LYS A 293 -14.39 3.64 -1.39
N TYR A 294 -13.67 2.91 -2.23
CA TYR A 294 -12.89 1.76 -1.77
C TYR A 294 -11.50 2.20 -1.31
N PRO A 295 -11.03 1.77 -0.12
CA PRO A 295 -9.65 2.01 0.29
C PRO A 295 -8.69 1.09 -0.46
N LEU A 296 -7.45 1.56 -0.68
CA LEU A 296 -6.44 0.80 -1.41
C LEU A 296 -6.09 -0.52 -0.70
N LEU A 297 -6.06 -0.54 0.63
CA LEU A 297 -5.75 -1.74 1.41
C LEU A 297 -6.63 -2.95 1.06
N VAL A 298 -7.90 -2.72 0.67
CA VAL A 298 -8.83 -3.77 0.22
C VAL A 298 -8.33 -4.48 -1.04
N PHE A 299 -7.55 -3.80 -1.87
CA PHE A 299 -6.96 -4.35 -3.09
C PHE A 299 -5.55 -4.89 -2.85
N LEU A 300 -4.81 -4.34 -1.90
CA LEU A 300 -3.48 -4.85 -1.54
C LEU A 300 -3.55 -6.24 -0.90
N TRP A 301 -4.60 -6.53 -0.14
CA TRP A 301 -4.73 -7.85 0.49
C TRP A 301 -4.87 -8.99 -0.54
N PRO A 302 -5.81 -9.00 -1.50
CA PRO A 302 -5.89 -10.04 -2.51
C PRO A 302 -4.68 -10.05 -3.46
N ALA A 303 -3.98 -8.93 -3.61
CA ALA A 303 -2.76 -8.83 -4.40
C ALA A 303 -1.59 -9.67 -3.84
N ILE A 304 -1.67 -10.10 -2.57
CA ILE A 304 -0.69 -11.02 -1.99
C ILE A 304 -0.71 -12.38 -2.72
N PHE A 305 -1.87 -12.85 -3.19
CA PHE A 305 -1.96 -14.13 -3.88
C PHE A 305 -1.17 -14.16 -5.20
N PRO A 306 -1.36 -13.24 -6.15
CA PRO A 306 -0.52 -13.22 -7.35
C PRO A 306 0.94 -12.87 -7.04
N LEU A 307 1.23 -12.07 -6.01
CA LEU A 307 2.59 -11.83 -5.55
C LEU A 307 3.27 -13.14 -5.11
N PHE A 308 2.58 -13.96 -4.33
CA PHE A 308 3.05 -15.25 -3.87
C PHE A 308 3.16 -16.28 -5.01
N LEU A 309 2.21 -16.30 -5.93
CA LEU A 309 2.20 -17.25 -7.04
C LEU A 309 3.27 -16.92 -8.08
N PHE A 310 3.36 -15.69 -8.52
CA PHE A 310 4.10 -15.29 -9.71
C PHE A 310 5.27 -14.32 -9.41
N GLY A 311 5.35 -13.77 -8.19
CA GLY A 311 6.33 -12.75 -7.87
C GLY A 311 5.97 -11.38 -8.48
N GLY A 312 6.95 -10.73 -9.09
CA GLY A 312 6.77 -9.40 -9.69
C GLY A 312 5.96 -9.45 -11.00
N PRO A 313 4.96 -8.56 -11.17
CA PRO A 313 4.14 -8.55 -12.39
C PRO A 313 4.97 -8.27 -13.65
N MET A 314 6.00 -7.43 -13.56
CA MET A 314 6.87 -7.12 -14.69
C MET A 314 7.70 -8.34 -15.12
N SER A 315 8.25 -9.08 -14.17
CA SER A 315 9.01 -10.31 -14.44
C SER A 315 8.14 -11.34 -15.16
N TYR A 316 6.90 -11.50 -14.70
CA TYR A 316 5.93 -12.41 -15.32
C TYR A 316 5.59 -12.00 -16.76
N ILE A 317 5.33 -10.72 -17.01
CA ILE A 317 5.02 -10.21 -18.34
C ILE A 317 6.21 -10.41 -19.28
N LEU A 318 7.42 -10.03 -18.87
CA LEU A 318 8.62 -10.14 -19.69
C LEU A 318 8.95 -11.60 -20.05
N SER A 319 8.86 -12.51 -19.08
CA SER A 319 9.08 -13.93 -19.33
C SER A 319 8.04 -14.54 -20.29
N THR A 320 6.79 -14.03 -20.26
CA THR A 320 5.72 -14.50 -21.17
C THR A 320 5.95 -14.02 -22.61
N ILE A 321 6.62 -12.87 -22.79
CA ILE A 321 6.95 -12.30 -24.12
C ILE A 321 8.30 -12.85 -24.63
N GLY A 322 9.01 -13.65 -23.85
CA GLY A 322 10.27 -14.28 -24.23
C GLY A 322 11.50 -13.34 -24.18
N ILE A 323 11.43 -12.30 -23.33
CA ILE A 323 12.53 -11.35 -23.06
C ILE A 323 13.14 -11.62 -21.70
#